data_b3d08d9b0fe7f6dd8a11a12a56191b35
#
_entry.id   b3d08d9b0fe7f6dd8a11a12a56191b35
#
_cell.length_a   1.000
_cell.length_b   1.000
_cell.length_c   1.000
_cell.angle_alpha   90.00
_cell.angle_beta   90.00
_cell.angle_gamma   90.00
#
_symmetry.space_group_name_H-M   'P 1'
#
loop_
_entity.id
_entity.type
_entity.pdbx_description
1 polymer ?
#
loop_
_entity_poly.entity_id
_entity_poly.type
_entity_poly.pdbx_seq_one_letter_code
_entity_poly.pdbx_strand_id
1 'polypeptide(L)'
;MATEIIMPKVDMVMDAGTFVEWLKEEGAAVQKGEPLFVVLTDKANIEIEAPASGILAGLRAKPNDVIPVTQTMGYLLVPGEKLPVLSAPAAVTGEQEAAPASAAAAPTSPAVVAGAPGKVRATPAARRLAADLGVALDAVVGGRGPRGRIQKADILASAQQKPAVGAPMVTSAPTAVAAPGVRLPDARQKQVVLLSGPRKIIAERMAYSASTAPHVTLSLRVDMSETTRLRARVQEHIQQQTGQRLSFTAIIARAVAAVLPHHPYLNASLDAGRIILWEDVHLGIATSLEDYLIVPVIREAQTKHLEQIVVEMAELLERARTRRLAPTEMSGSTFTISNLGMLGIESFTAIINPPEAAILAVGQIVDTPVGSGGNVALRPMMTLTLSVDHRVVDGAGGARFLADLKAMLENPYLLI
;
A
#
# COMPACT_ATOMS: atom_id res chain seq x y z
N MET A 1 -4.39 -6.49 41.74
CA MET A 1 -3.36 -6.60 40.68
C MET A 1 -3.83 -5.80 39.49
N ALA A 2 -3.02 -4.90 38.97
CA ALA A 2 -3.33 -4.14 37.77
C ALA A 2 -3.55 -5.09 36.58
N THR A 3 -4.67 -4.97 35.90
CA THR A 3 -4.94 -5.75 34.67
C THR A 3 -4.49 -4.94 33.46
N GLU A 4 -3.63 -5.53 32.64
CA GLU A 4 -3.16 -4.89 31.40
C GLU A 4 -4.26 -4.91 30.34
N ILE A 5 -4.43 -3.78 29.66
CA ILE A 5 -5.26 -3.64 28.46
C ILE A 5 -4.31 -3.77 27.27
N ILE A 6 -4.43 -4.87 26.54
CA ILE A 6 -3.60 -5.17 25.37
C ILE A 6 -4.42 -5.05 24.08
N MET A 7 -3.75 -4.79 22.94
CA MET A 7 -4.38 -4.88 21.62
C MET A 7 -4.81 -6.33 21.37
N PRO A 8 -6.14 -6.60 21.27
CA PRO A 8 -6.62 -7.97 21.06
C PRO A 8 -6.41 -8.41 19.63
N LYS A 9 -6.27 -9.70 19.41
CA LYS A 9 -6.30 -10.31 18.08
C LYS A 9 -7.77 -10.53 17.65
N VAL A 10 -8.30 -9.63 16.87
CA VAL A 10 -9.72 -9.63 16.46
C VAL A 10 -9.96 -10.46 15.19
N ASP A 11 -8.92 -10.70 14.38
CA ASP A 11 -8.95 -11.56 13.20
C ASP A 11 -7.75 -12.52 13.21
N MET A 12 -7.91 -13.74 12.62
CA MET A 12 -6.84 -14.76 12.60
C MET A 12 -5.55 -14.32 11.92
N VAL A 13 -5.64 -13.35 11.00
CA VAL A 13 -4.52 -12.84 10.18
C VAL A 13 -4.00 -11.48 10.69
N MET A 14 -4.56 -10.95 11.77
CA MET A 14 -4.23 -9.62 12.28
C MET A 14 -2.92 -9.65 13.06
N ASP A 15 -1.91 -8.88 12.61
CA ASP A 15 -0.64 -8.65 13.30
C ASP A 15 -0.60 -7.30 14.04
N ALA A 16 -1.38 -6.31 13.60
CA ALA A 16 -1.54 -5.01 14.22
C ALA A 16 -2.94 -4.43 13.96
N GLY A 17 -3.45 -3.58 14.87
CA GLY A 17 -4.70 -2.85 14.71
C GLY A 17 -4.50 -1.35 14.77
N THR A 18 -5.32 -0.59 14.06
CA THR A 18 -5.33 0.87 14.18
C THR A 18 -6.27 1.27 15.29
N PHE A 19 -5.73 1.91 16.31
CA PHE A 19 -6.53 2.45 17.42
C PHE A 19 -7.32 3.68 16.94
N VAL A 20 -8.63 3.72 17.17
CA VAL A 20 -9.49 4.84 16.77
C VAL A 20 -9.66 5.82 17.91
N GLU A 21 -10.27 5.39 19.01
CA GLU A 21 -10.53 6.24 20.17
C GLU A 21 -10.81 5.42 21.42
N TRP A 22 -10.61 6.04 22.59
CA TRP A 22 -11.08 5.55 23.86
C TRP A 22 -12.54 5.98 24.07
N LEU A 23 -13.41 5.05 24.45
CA LEU A 23 -14.81 5.33 24.80
C LEU A 23 -14.98 5.80 26.25
N LYS A 24 -13.90 5.74 27.03
CA LYS A 24 -13.84 6.16 28.44
C LYS A 24 -12.60 7.03 28.67
N GLU A 25 -12.75 8.02 29.56
CA GLU A 25 -11.66 8.92 29.94
C GLU A 25 -10.74 8.26 30.98
N GLU A 26 -9.48 8.71 31.03
CA GLU A 26 -8.53 8.25 32.06
C GLU A 26 -9.04 8.62 33.46
N GLY A 27 -9.06 7.66 34.37
CA GLY A 27 -9.63 7.78 35.72
C GLY A 27 -11.10 7.32 35.83
N ALA A 28 -11.77 6.98 34.74
CA ALA A 28 -13.14 6.46 34.78
C ALA A 28 -13.18 5.04 35.36
N ALA A 29 -14.23 4.74 36.12
CA ALA A 29 -14.53 3.40 36.59
C ALA A 29 -15.21 2.61 35.45
N VAL A 30 -14.69 1.43 35.15
CA VAL A 30 -15.17 0.56 34.05
C VAL A 30 -15.52 -0.82 34.62
N GLN A 31 -16.62 -1.41 34.15
CA GLN A 31 -17.03 -2.77 34.52
C GLN A 31 -16.57 -3.74 33.45
N LYS A 32 -16.32 -5.00 33.84
CA LYS A 32 -16.01 -6.09 32.91
C LYS A 32 -17.12 -6.26 31.88
N GLY A 33 -16.77 -6.30 30.58
CA GLY A 33 -17.71 -6.39 29.46
C GLY A 33 -18.27 -5.06 28.97
N GLU A 34 -17.85 -3.93 29.54
CA GLU A 34 -18.25 -2.59 29.07
C GLU A 34 -17.37 -2.16 27.90
N PRO A 35 -17.94 -1.51 26.86
CA PRO A 35 -17.15 -1.00 25.73
C PRO A 35 -16.09 -0.01 26.20
N LEU A 36 -14.82 -0.26 25.85
CA LEU A 36 -13.67 0.47 26.37
C LEU A 36 -12.97 1.33 25.32
N PHE A 37 -12.77 0.78 24.11
CA PHE A 37 -12.13 1.49 23.01
C PHE A 37 -12.52 0.88 21.67
N VAL A 38 -12.26 1.63 20.57
CA VAL A 38 -12.56 1.24 19.20
C VAL A 38 -11.27 0.95 18.44
N VAL A 39 -11.23 -0.18 17.75
CA VAL A 39 -10.14 -0.59 16.85
C VAL A 39 -10.67 -0.66 15.43
N LEU A 40 -9.98 -0.01 14.49
CA LEU A 40 -10.22 -0.17 13.07
C LEU A 40 -9.40 -1.38 12.57
N THR A 41 -10.11 -2.37 12.06
CA THR A 41 -9.52 -3.46 11.27
C THR A 41 -9.72 -3.15 9.78
N ASP A 42 -9.12 -3.92 8.89
CA ASP A 42 -9.32 -3.73 7.45
C ASP A 42 -10.77 -3.97 6.97
N LYS A 43 -11.65 -4.50 7.85
CA LYS A 43 -13.06 -4.79 7.51
C LYS A 43 -14.09 -3.92 8.21
N ALA A 44 -13.83 -3.46 9.43
CA ALA A 44 -14.80 -2.68 10.23
C ALA A 44 -14.17 -2.03 11.46
N ASN A 45 -14.88 -1.04 12.04
CA ASN A 45 -14.65 -0.57 13.40
C ASN A 45 -15.25 -1.57 14.37
N ILE A 46 -14.45 -2.06 15.32
CA ILE A 46 -14.84 -3.03 16.33
C ILE A 46 -14.65 -2.42 17.69
N GLU A 47 -15.70 -2.43 18.50
CA GLU A 47 -15.66 -2.02 19.90
C GLU A 47 -15.10 -3.17 20.75
N ILE A 48 -14.10 -2.86 21.54
CA ILE A 48 -13.44 -3.83 22.43
C ILE A 48 -13.90 -3.61 23.86
N GLU A 49 -14.34 -4.71 24.46
CA GLU A 49 -14.86 -4.71 25.83
C GLU A 49 -13.73 -4.82 26.88
N ALA A 50 -13.98 -4.26 28.05
CA ALA A 50 -13.06 -4.32 29.19
C ALA A 50 -12.87 -5.75 29.72
N PRO A 51 -11.63 -6.25 29.84
CA PRO A 51 -11.34 -7.62 30.30
C PRO A 51 -11.59 -7.81 31.81
N ALA A 52 -11.60 -6.72 32.58
CA ALA A 52 -11.85 -6.72 34.03
C ALA A 52 -12.50 -5.41 34.48
N SER A 53 -13.06 -5.38 35.70
CA SER A 53 -13.54 -4.17 36.32
C SER A 53 -12.41 -3.43 37.02
N GLY A 54 -12.34 -2.09 36.89
CA GLY A 54 -11.28 -1.28 37.49
C GLY A 54 -11.36 0.20 37.11
N ILE A 55 -10.36 0.96 37.52
CA ILE A 55 -10.19 2.37 37.14
C ILE A 55 -9.20 2.43 35.98
N LEU A 56 -9.58 3.05 34.89
CA LEU A 56 -8.77 3.19 33.69
C LEU A 56 -7.59 4.14 33.93
N ALA A 57 -6.36 3.70 33.70
CA ALA A 57 -5.16 4.49 33.96
C ALA A 57 -4.00 4.17 33.02
N GLY A 58 -3.10 5.14 32.82
CA GLY A 58 -1.87 4.96 32.04
C GLY A 58 -2.12 4.71 30.56
N LEU A 59 -3.01 5.48 29.95
CA LEU A 59 -3.35 5.40 28.53
C LEU A 59 -2.14 5.77 27.66
N ARG A 60 -1.76 4.89 26.74
CA ARG A 60 -0.60 5.07 25.85
C ARG A 60 -1.00 5.21 24.37
N ALA A 61 -2.14 4.64 23.98
CA ALA A 61 -2.63 4.69 22.61
C ALA A 61 -3.26 6.03 22.29
N LYS A 62 -2.88 6.61 21.15
CA LYS A 62 -3.45 7.83 20.56
C LYS A 62 -4.29 7.50 19.34
N PRO A 63 -5.29 8.32 18.98
CA PRO A 63 -6.05 8.15 17.77
C PRO A 63 -5.17 8.03 16.52
N ASN A 64 -5.44 7.01 15.71
CA ASN A 64 -4.68 6.58 14.52
C ASN A 64 -3.32 5.92 14.77
N ASP A 65 -2.99 5.53 15.99
CA ASP A 65 -1.80 4.71 16.25
C ASP A 65 -2.01 3.27 15.73
N VAL A 66 -1.03 2.76 15.01
CA VAL A 66 -0.98 1.35 14.58
C VAL A 66 -0.25 0.56 15.66
N ILE A 67 -0.99 -0.29 16.38
CA ILE A 67 -0.49 -0.98 17.57
C ILE A 67 -0.44 -2.49 17.28
N PRO A 68 0.73 -3.14 17.44
CA PRO A 68 0.87 -4.60 17.31
C PRO A 68 -0.05 -5.35 18.28
N VAL A 69 -0.57 -6.50 17.85
CA VAL A 69 -1.32 -7.42 18.71
C VAL A 69 -0.49 -7.78 19.93
N THR A 70 -1.12 -7.87 21.11
CA THR A 70 -0.52 -8.11 22.43
C THR A 70 0.25 -6.94 23.06
N GLN A 71 0.40 -5.81 22.37
CA GLN A 71 1.03 -4.63 22.99
C GLN A 71 0.11 -3.97 24.01
N THR A 72 0.67 -3.61 25.18
CA THR A 72 -0.05 -2.96 26.28
C THR A 72 -0.39 -1.51 25.93
N MET A 73 -1.67 -1.15 25.98
CA MET A 73 -2.21 0.17 25.65
C MET A 73 -2.62 0.98 26.88
N GLY A 74 -2.88 0.32 28.01
CA GLY A 74 -3.29 0.93 29.28
C GLY A 74 -3.45 -0.10 30.38
N TYR A 75 -3.96 0.34 31.53
CA TYR A 75 -4.16 -0.51 32.71
C TYR A 75 -5.52 -0.27 33.34
N LEU A 76 -6.10 -1.33 33.89
CA LEU A 76 -7.25 -1.25 34.81
C LEU A 76 -6.73 -1.51 36.22
N LEU A 77 -6.83 -0.49 37.10
CA LEU A 77 -6.38 -0.51 38.48
C LEU A 77 -7.54 -0.81 39.42
N VAL A 78 -7.28 -1.59 40.48
CA VAL A 78 -8.22 -1.72 41.59
C VAL A 78 -8.11 -0.48 42.49
N PRO A 79 -9.20 0.02 43.12
CA PRO A 79 -9.14 1.19 43.99
C PRO A 79 -8.05 1.08 45.06
N GLY A 80 -7.08 2.03 45.03
CA GLY A 80 -5.94 2.07 45.97
C GLY A 80 -4.63 1.49 45.45
N GLU A 81 -4.56 0.98 44.24
CA GLU A 81 -3.35 0.44 43.59
C GLU A 81 -2.62 1.52 42.78
N LYS A 82 -1.28 1.54 42.89
CA LYS A 82 -0.42 2.47 42.12
C LYS A 82 -0.04 1.85 40.77
N LEU A 83 0.12 2.67 39.73
CA LEU A 83 0.64 2.25 38.41
C LEU A 83 1.97 1.50 38.56
N PRO A 84 2.15 0.34 37.95
CA PRO A 84 3.44 -0.34 37.90
C PRO A 84 4.46 0.51 37.15
N VAL A 85 5.61 0.76 37.77
CA VAL A 85 6.74 1.47 37.11
C VAL A 85 7.40 0.46 36.16
N LEU A 86 7.04 0.51 34.88
CA LEU A 86 7.62 -0.36 33.87
C LEU A 86 8.75 0.32 33.13
N SER A 87 9.90 -0.35 33.12
CA SER A 87 11.05 -0.10 32.26
C SER A 87 10.63 -0.26 30.77
N ALA A 88 11.24 0.53 29.88
CA ALA A 88 11.00 0.48 28.44
C ALA A 88 11.21 -0.93 27.86
N PRO A 89 10.47 -1.33 26.81
CA PRO A 89 10.58 -2.66 26.22
C PRO A 89 11.96 -2.87 25.58
N ALA A 90 12.62 -3.97 25.96
CA ALA A 90 13.83 -4.46 25.32
C ALA A 90 13.49 -5.01 23.92
N ALA A 91 14.25 -4.58 22.92
CA ALA A 91 14.21 -5.15 21.59
C ALA A 91 14.63 -6.63 21.64
N VAL A 92 13.79 -7.50 21.12
CA VAL A 92 14.09 -8.94 20.99
C VAL A 92 15.01 -9.10 19.77
N THR A 93 16.31 -9.28 20.03
CA THR A 93 17.25 -9.81 19.04
C THR A 93 17.25 -11.33 19.12
N GLY A 94 16.81 -11.96 18.05
CA GLY A 94 16.94 -13.42 17.89
C GLY A 94 18.39 -13.81 17.70
N GLU A 95 18.86 -14.66 18.57
CA GLU A 95 20.17 -15.30 18.55
C GLU A 95 20.17 -16.43 17.53
N GLN A 96 21.06 -16.35 16.54
CA GLN A 96 21.34 -17.47 15.65
C GLN A 96 22.83 -17.73 15.66
N GLU A 97 23.17 -18.88 16.16
CA GLU A 97 24.47 -19.50 16.34
C GLU A 97 25.23 -19.67 15.02
N ALA A 98 26.46 -19.20 14.96
CA ALA A 98 27.37 -19.46 13.85
C ALA A 98 28.72 -19.89 14.37
N ALA A 99 29.18 -21.07 13.94
CA ALA A 99 30.52 -21.57 14.08
C ALA A 99 31.40 -21.23 12.85
N PRO A 100 32.75 -21.34 12.92
CA PRO A 100 33.66 -20.37 12.34
C PRO A 100 34.42 -20.86 11.09
N ALA A 101 34.92 -19.95 10.26
CA ALA A 101 36.13 -20.16 9.44
C ALA A 101 36.78 -18.87 8.93
N SER A 102 37.99 -18.64 9.42
CA SER A 102 39.28 -18.37 8.74
C SER A 102 39.46 -17.17 7.81
N ALA A 103 40.28 -16.27 8.34
CA ALA A 103 41.31 -15.37 7.81
C ALA A 103 41.56 -15.17 6.31
N ALA A 104 41.71 -13.86 5.90
CA ALA A 104 42.91 -13.28 5.26
C ALA A 104 42.82 -11.75 5.09
N ALA A 105 43.75 -11.07 5.74
CA ALA A 105 44.58 -9.90 5.40
C ALA A 105 44.06 -8.68 4.61
N ALA A 106 44.35 -7.55 5.24
CA ALA A 106 44.21 -6.12 4.96
C ALA A 106 44.98 -5.60 3.69
N PRO A 107 44.89 -4.24 3.30
CA PRO A 107 45.45 -3.16 4.11
C PRO A 107 44.67 -1.82 4.18
N THR A 108 44.86 -1.21 5.32
CA THR A 108 44.96 0.19 5.82
C THR A 108 44.77 1.41 4.93
N SER A 109 43.94 2.37 5.39
CA SER A 109 44.32 3.74 5.83
C SER A 109 43.09 4.59 6.22
N PRO A 110 43.21 5.76 6.95
CA PRO A 110 43.00 5.82 8.38
C PRO A 110 41.67 6.50 8.79
N ALA A 111 41.06 5.95 9.81
CA ALA A 111 39.85 6.49 10.43
C ALA A 111 40.19 7.60 11.43
N VAL A 112 39.41 8.70 11.37
CA VAL A 112 39.29 9.69 12.43
C VAL A 112 38.52 9.05 13.58
N VAL A 113 39.18 8.98 14.73
CA VAL A 113 38.67 8.34 15.96
C VAL A 113 37.62 9.23 16.61
N ALA A 114 36.36 8.83 16.60
CA ALA A 114 35.34 9.29 17.54
C ALA A 114 35.49 8.49 18.84
N GLY A 115 35.88 9.19 19.92
CA GLY A 115 36.14 8.55 21.23
C GLY A 115 34.92 7.97 21.89
N ALA A 116 35.08 6.80 22.49
CA ALA A 116 34.15 6.15 23.39
C ALA A 116 33.76 7.04 24.61
N PRO A 117 32.60 6.82 25.27
CA PRO A 117 32.15 7.63 26.39
C PRO A 117 33.04 7.46 27.61
N GLY A 118 34.07 8.35 27.67
CA GLY A 118 34.97 8.42 28.84
C GLY A 118 34.31 9.15 29.99
N LYS A 119 34.49 8.63 31.24
CA LYS A 119 34.09 9.28 32.50
C LYS A 119 34.49 10.78 32.45
N VAL A 120 33.49 11.67 32.53
CA VAL A 120 33.67 13.12 32.58
C VAL A 120 34.60 13.48 33.72
N ARG A 121 35.74 14.12 33.39
CA ARG A 121 36.74 14.53 34.39
C ARG A 121 36.37 15.90 34.96
N ALA A 122 35.83 15.91 36.17
CA ALA A 122 35.46 17.11 36.89
C ALA A 122 36.14 17.14 38.28
N THR A 123 36.45 18.35 38.77
CA THR A 123 36.93 18.49 40.13
C THR A 123 35.85 18.18 41.15
N PRO A 124 36.20 17.75 42.41
CA PRO A 124 35.23 17.50 43.46
C PRO A 124 34.33 18.69 43.76
N ALA A 125 34.86 19.91 43.71
CA ALA A 125 34.11 21.16 43.87
C ALA A 125 33.16 21.43 42.72
N ALA A 126 33.53 21.11 41.44
CA ALA A 126 32.69 21.22 40.30
C ALA A 126 31.50 20.23 40.35
N ARG A 127 31.76 18.98 40.84
CA ARG A 127 30.68 17.96 41.01
C ARG A 127 29.64 18.37 42.04
N ARG A 128 30.06 18.91 43.17
CA ARG A 128 29.14 19.40 44.22
C ARG A 128 28.30 20.56 43.69
N LEU A 129 28.93 21.56 43.05
CA LEU A 129 28.24 22.73 42.51
C LEU A 129 27.28 22.34 41.36
N ALA A 130 27.64 21.37 40.53
CA ALA A 130 26.78 20.86 39.48
C ALA A 130 25.51 20.18 40.04
N ALA A 131 25.66 19.42 41.14
CA ALA A 131 24.55 18.81 41.86
C ALA A 131 23.67 19.87 42.52
N ASP A 132 24.25 20.89 43.15
CA ASP A 132 23.53 21.99 43.84
C ASP A 132 22.74 22.87 42.85
N LEU A 133 23.24 23.05 41.61
CA LEU A 133 22.63 23.88 40.57
C LEU A 133 21.83 23.07 39.53
N GLY A 134 21.75 21.74 39.67
CA GLY A 134 21.03 20.89 38.73
C GLY A 134 21.58 20.88 37.31
N VAL A 135 22.91 21.09 37.15
CA VAL A 135 23.59 21.11 35.86
C VAL A 135 24.21 19.75 35.60
N ALA A 136 23.83 19.07 34.51
CA ALA A 136 24.43 17.81 34.11
C ALA A 136 25.88 18.04 33.63
N LEU A 137 26.84 17.28 34.17
CA LEU A 137 28.28 17.44 33.91
C LEU A 137 28.66 17.13 32.43
N ASP A 138 27.91 16.34 31.77
CA ASP A 138 28.01 15.98 30.35
C ASP A 138 27.50 17.08 29.40
N ALA A 139 26.64 17.97 29.89
CA ALA A 139 26.18 19.14 29.16
C ALA A 139 27.17 20.32 29.14
N VAL A 140 28.23 20.24 29.95
CA VAL A 140 29.25 21.30 30.00
C VAL A 140 30.34 21.06 28.93
N VAL A 141 30.26 21.78 27.83
CA VAL A 141 31.22 21.66 26.71
C VAL A 141 32.53 22.32 27.06
N GLY A 142 33.60 21.52 27.26
CA GLY A 142 34.99 22.01 27.39
C GLY A 142 35.36 22.54 28.76
N GLY A 143 35.90 21.70 29.65
CA GLY A 143 36.51 22.13 30.93
C GLY A 143 37.83 22.90 30.69
N ARG A 144 37.97 24.07 31.31
CA ARG A 144 39.17 24.96 31.21
C ARG A 144 40.35 24.51 32.09
N GLY A 145 40.18 23.41 32.86
CA GLY A 145 41.27 22.87 33.71
C GLY A 145 42.29 22.02 32.94
N PRO A 146 43.45 21.75 33.55
CA PRO A 146 44.48 20.91 32.96
C PRO A 146 43.93 19.57 32.45
N ARG A 147 44.24 19.22 31.20
CA ARG A 147 43.77 18.02 30.50
C ARG A 147 42.23 17.97 30.31
N GLY A 148 41.55 19.14 30.12
CA GLY A 148 40.12 19.21 29.86
C GLY A 148 39.24 18.94 31.08
N ARG A 149 39.73 19.13 32.31
CA ARG A 149 38.98 18.89 33.54
C ARG A 149 38.01 20.05 33.80
N ILE A 150 36.72 19.74 34.03
CA ILE A 150 35.71 20.72 34.39
C ILE A 150 35.99 21.30 35.78
N GLN A 151 36.03 22.61 35.89
CA GLN A 151 36.23 23.37 37.14
C GLN A 151 34.94 24.07 37.58
N LYS A 152 34.91 24.56 38.84
CA LYS A 152 33.80 25.29 39.42
C LYS A 152 33.33 26.48 38.54
N ALA A 153 34.28 27.18 37.93
CA ALA A 153 34.00 28.32 37.03
C ALA A 153 33.27 27.94 35.76
N ASP A 154 33.48 26.71 35.25
CA ASP A 154 32.82 26.22 34.04
C ASP A 154 31.35 25.89 34.28
N ILE A 155 31.03 25.38 35.48
CA ILE A 155 29.67 25.13 35.96
C ILE A 155 28.88 26.44 36.12
N LEU A 156 29.51 27.46 36.73
CA LEU A 156 28.90 28.78 36.91
C LEU A 156 28.64 29.47 35.58
N ALA A 157 29.55 29.38 34.63
CA ALA A 157 29.36 29.91 33.27
C ALA A 157 28.22 29.22 32.52
N SER A 158 28.13 27.90 32.65
CA SER A 158 27.04 27.09 32.05
C SER A 158 25.67 27.36 32.72
N ALA A 159 25.64 27.60 34.03
CA ALA A 159 24.41 27.95 34.76
C ALA A 159 23.91 29.37 34.43
N GLN A 160 24.82 30.32 34.07
CA GLN A 160 24.46 31.67 33.65
C GLN A 160 23.96 31.75 32.19
N GLN A 161 24.20 30.72 31.37
CA GLN A 161 23.69 30.61 29.99
C GLN A 161 22.33 29.93 29.88
N LYS A 162 21.56 29.82 30.96
CA LYS A 162 20.17 29.29 30.92
C LYS A 162 19.31 30.30 30.13
N PRO A 163 18.72 29.93 28.98
CA PRO A 163 17.84 30.82 28.26
C PRO A 163 16.61 31.13 29.10
N ALA A 164 16.19 32.40 29.08
CA ALA A 164 14.99 32.89 29.77
C ALA A 164 13.75 32.09 29.34
N VAL A 165 13.02 31.58 30.32
CA VAL A 165 11.67 31.05 30.15
C VAL A 165 10.76 32.24 29.88
N GLY A 166 10.25 32.33 28.64
CA GLY A 166 9.30 33.39 28.30
C GLY A 166 8.67 33.16 26.93
N ALA A 167 7.43 32.80 26.95
CA ALA A 167 6.34 32.79 25.97
C ALA A 167 5.87 31.37 25.57
N PRO A 168 4.56 31.12 25.54
CA PRO A 168 4.02 29.81 25.15
C PRO A 168 4.32 29.58 23.69
N MET A 169 5.22 28.61 23.42
CA MET A 169 5.37 28.07 22.08
C MET A 169 4.05 27.41 21.70
N VAL A 170 3.41 27.99 20.70
CA VAL A 170 2.36 27.31 19.94
C VAL A 170 2.97 26.00 19.46
N THR A 171 2.46 24.89 19.94
CA THR A 171 2.83 23.56 19.48
C THR A 171 2.48 23.49 18.01
N SER A 172 3.49 23.69 17.14
CA SER A 172 3.36 23.35 15.75
C SER A 172 3.12 21.83 15.70
N ALA A 173 2.00 21.46 15.10
CA ALA A 173 1.71 20.07 14.76
C ALA A 173 2.95 19.42 14.11
N PRO A 174 3.17 18.10 14.28
CA PRO A 174 4.31 17.42 13.69
C PRO A 174 4.30 17.68 12.19
N THR A 175 5.26 18.45 11.72
CA THR A 175 5.51 18.68 10.31
C THR A 175 5.79 17.30 9.73
N ALA A 176 4.88 16.80 8.92
CA ALA A 176 5.13 15.62 8.11
C ALA A 176 6.48 15.82 7.44
N VAL A 177 7.42 14.88 7.65
CA VAL A 177 8.74 14.90 7.02
C VAL A 177 8.50 14.87 5.52
N ALA A 178 8.52 16.04 4.90
CA ALA A 178 8.45 16.15 3.44
C ALA A 178 9.65 15.40 2.86
N ALA A 179 9.39 14.55 1.88
CA ALA A 179 10.45 13.89 1.13
C ALA A 179 11.49 14.93 0.69
N PRO A 180 12.79 14.68 0.86
CA PRO A 180 13.81 15.68 0.59
C PRO A 180 13.75 16.09 -0.89
N GLY A 181 13.44 17.35 -1.15
CA GLY A 181 13.61 17.98 -2.45
C GLY A 181 12.36 18.50 -3.17
N VAL A 182 11.13 18.17 -2.77
CA VAL A 182 9.93 18.67 -3.44
C VAL A 182 9.43 19.94 -2.73
N ARG A 183 9.68 21.12 -3.34
CA ARG A 183 9.04 22.37 -2.90
C ARG A 183 7.69 22.51 -3.61
N LEU A 184 6.63 22.77 -2.85
CA LEU A 184 5.35 23.14 -3.44
C LEU A 184 5.48 24.49 -4.17
N PRO A 185 4.76 24.68 -5.28
CA PRO A 185 4.77 25.95 -6.01
C PRO A 185 4.22 27.07 -5.14
N ASP A 186 4.81 28.27 -5.25
CA ASP A 186 4.29 29.48 -4.64
C ASP A 186 3.15 30.04 -5.50
N ALA A 187 1.97 29.38 -5.38
CA ALA A 187 0.78 29.69 -6.15
C ALA A 187 -0.45 29.70 -5.24
N ARG A 188 -1.46 30.47 -5.63
CA ARG A 188 -2.73 30.57 -4.89
C ARG A 188 -3.45 29.21 -4.89
N GLN A 189 -3.63 28.60 -3.73
CA GLN A 189 -4.35 27.34 -3.58
C GLN A 189 -5.85 27.54 -3.81
N LYS A 190 -6.44 26.71 -4.68
CA LYS A 190 -7.90 26.69 -4.88
C LYS A 190 -8.58 25.88 -3.77
N GLN A 191 -8.02 24.73 -3.45
CA GLN A 191 -8.58 23.79 -2.48
C GLN A 191 -7.50 22.78 -2.05
N VAL A 192 -7.55 22.35 -0.81
CA VAL A 192 -6.77 21.21 -0.30
C VAL A 192 -7.72 20.05 -0.07
N VAL A 193 -7.44 18.91 -0.72
CA VAL A 193 -8.20 17.67 -0.57
C VAL A 193 -7.29 16.64 0.10
N LEU A 194 -7.71 16.15 1.26
CA LEU A 194 -6.99 15.10 1.97
C LEU A 194 -7.25 13.75 1.30
N LEU A 195 -6.19 12.95 1.19
CA LEU A 195 -6.32 11.55 0.76
C LEU A 195 -7.00 10.75 1.88
N SER A 196 -8.24 10.31 1.63
CA SER A 196 -9.02 9.52 2.58
C SER A 196 -9.83 8.45 1.85
N GLY A 197 -10.33 7.45 2.58
CA GLY A 197 -11.18 6.38 2.04
C GLY A 197 -10.54 5.65 0.84
N PRO A 198 -11.35 5.29 -0.18
CA PRO A 198 -10.87 4.53 -1.33
C PRO A 198 -9.70 5.17 -2.07
N ARG A 199 -9.66 6.51 -2.16
CA ARG A 199 -8.57 7.23 -2.84
C ARG A 199 -7.23 7.05 -2.15
N LYS A 200 -7.20 6.96 -0.80
CA LYS A 200 -5.97 6.67 -0.05
C LYS A 200 -5.45 5.27 -0.39
N ILE A 201 -6.34 4.27 -0.35
CA ILE A 201 -6.00 2.87 -0.67
C ILE A 201 -5.45 2.75 -2.10
N ILE A 202 -6.10 3.41 -3.07
CA ILE A 202 -5.63 3.42 -4.47
C ILE A 202 -4.23 4.04 -4.55
N ALA A 203 -4.00 5.19 -3.91
CA ALA A 203 -2.71 5.87 -3.93
C ALA A 203 -1.58 4.99 -3.36
N GLU A 204 -1.83 4.33 -2.23
CA GLU A 204 -0.87 3.42 -1.59
C GLU A 204 -0.58 2.20 -2.48
N ARG A 205 -1.61 1.55 -3.04
CA ARG A 205 -1.45 0.38 -3.93
C ARG A 205 -0.73 0.72 -5.22
N MET A 206 -1.05 1.83 -5.87
CA MET A 206 -0.38 2.27 -7.11
C MET A 206 1.06 2.68 -6.86
N ALA A 207 1.35 3.40 -5.76
CA ALA A 207 2.71 3.72 -5.36
C ALA A 207 3.53 2.46 -5.06
N TYR A 208 2.95 1.50 -4.33
CA TYR A 208 3.56 0.20 -4.07
C TYR A 208 3.89 -0.55 -5.37
N SER A 209 2.92 -0.68 -6.27
CA SER A 209 3.11 -1.37 -7.56
C SER A 209 4.22 -0.72 -8.39
N ALA A 210 4.16 0.61 -8.56
CA ALA A 210 5.12 1.35 -9.38
C ALA A 210 6.56 1.31 -8.83
N SER A 211 6.72 1.19 -7.49
CA SER A 211 8.04 1.15 -6.85
C SER A 211 8.62 -0.25 -6.70
N THR A 212 7.79 -1.29 -6.63
CA THR A 212 8.24 -2.66 -6.33
C THR A 212 8.26 -3.57 -7.55
N ALA A 213 7.36 -3.39 -8.51
CA ALA A 213 7.30 -4.20 -9.71
C ALA A 213 8.11 -3.55 -10.85
N PRO A 214 9.21 -4.17 -11.35
CA PRO A 214 9.90 -3.70 -12.55
C PRO A 214 8.99 -3.92 -13.77
N HIS A 215 8.27 -2.87 -14.19
CA HIS A 215 7.34 -2.96 -15.31
C HIS A 215 8.08 -3.07 -16.64
N VAL A 216 7.77 -4.10 -17.43
CA VAL A 216 8.10 -4.17 -18.85
C VAL A 216 6.81 -4.01 -19.65
N THR A 217 6.85 -3.13 -20.64
CA THR A 217 5.69 -2.81 -21.48
C THR A 217 5.91 -3.30 -22.90
N LEU A 218 4.97 -4.07 -23.41
CA LEU A 218 4.95 -4.62 -24.77
C LEU A 218 3.70 -4.12 -25.49
N SER A 219 3.85 -3.65 -26.72
CA SER A 219 2.72 -3.16 -27.52
C SER A 219 2.70 -3.81 -28.89
N LEU A 220 1.49 -4.09 -29.38
CA LEU A 220 1.28 -4.52 -30.75
C LEU A 220 -0.04 -3.98 -31.31
N ARG A 221 -0.17 -4.00 -32.63
CA ARG A 221 -1.40 -3.62 -33.33
C ARG A 221 -2.19 -4.85 -33.77
N VAL A 222 -3.50 -4.78 -33.63
CA VAL A 222 -4.47 -5.80 -34.00
C VAL A 222 -5.38 -5.25 -35.08
N ASP A 223 -5.60 -6.03 -36.15
CA ASP A 223 -6.62 -5.73 -37.16
C ASP A 223 -7.99 -6.18 -36.65
N MET A 224 -8.84 -5.22 -36.32
CA MET A 224 -10.17 -5.47 -35.76
C MET A 224 -11.25 -5.70 -36.81
N SER A 225 -10.90 -5.86 -38.09
CA SER A 225 -11.86 -6.02 -39.19
C SER A 225 -12.82 -7.18 -38.96
N GLU A 226 -12.30 -8.38 -38.65
CA GLU A 226 -13.13 -9.56 -38.42
C GLU A 226 -13.94 -9.46 -37.10
N THR A 227 -13.32 -8.93 -36.04
CA THR A 227 -14.02 -8.67 -34.78
C THR A 227 -15.17 -7.67 -34.94
N THR A 228 -14.98 -6.64 -35.77
CA THR A 228 -16.03 -5.66 -36.08
C THR A 228 -17.16 -6.32 -36.89
N ARG A 229 -16.83 -7.16 -37.89
CA ARG A 229 -17.82 -7.93 -38.65
C ARG A 229 -18.58 -8.92 -37.79
N LEU A 230 -17.87 -9.68 -36.93
CA LEU A 230 -18.51 -10.60 -35.98
C LEU A 230 -19.51 -9.85 -35.12
N ARG A 231 -19.04 -8.76 -34.47
CA ARG A 231 -19.89 -7.94 -33.60
C ARG A 231 -21.15 -7.47 -34.31
N ALA A 232 -21.02 -6.97 -35.53
CA ALA A 232 -22.17 -6.49 -36.34
C ALA A 232 -23.18 -7.62 -36.64
N ARG A 233 -22.69 -8.87 -36.85
CA ARG A 233 -23.54 -10.03 -37.14
C ARG A 233 -24.29 -10.56 -35.91
N VAL A 234 -23.63 -10.59 -34.75
CA VAL A 234 -24.19 -11.22 -33.54
C VAL A 234 -24.84 -10.23 -32.58
N GLN A 235 -24.65 -8.92 -32.79
CA GLN A 235 -25.13 -7.86 -31.90
C GLN A 235 -26.62 -7.94 -31.61
N GLU A 236 -27.45 -8.11 -32.66
CA GLU A 236 -28.91 -8.16 -32.53
C GLU A 236 -29.34 -9.42 -31.75
N HIS A 237 -28.74 -10.57 -32.07
CA HIS A 237 -29.02 -11.85 -31.40
C HIS A 237 -28.68 -11.77 -29.90
N ILE A 238 -27.49 -11.28 -29.54
CA ILE A 238 -27.07 -11.11 -28.16
C ILE A 238 -28.01 -10.14 -27.43
N GLN A 239 -28.39 -9.03 -28.06
CA GLN A 239 -29.30 -8.06 -27.45
C GLN A 239 -30.70 -8.63 -27.24
N GLN A 240 -31.21 -9.46 -28.14
CA GLN A 240 -32.50 -10.13 -27.98
C GLN A 240 -32.46 -11.18 -26.83
N GLN A 241 -31.37 -11.92 -26.70
CA GLN A 241 -31.23 -12.95 -25.68
C GLN A 241 -30.90 -12.38 -24.28
N THR A 242 -30.06 -11.35 -24.21
CA THR A 242 -29.51 -10.85 -22.94
C THR A 242 -30.08 -9.49 -22.51
N GLY A 243 -30.75 -8.77 -23.40
CA GLY A 243 -31.14 -7.37 -23.17
C GLY A 243 -29.98 -6.40 -23.21
N GLN A 244 -28.73 -6.86 -23.40
CA GLN A 244 -27.52 -6.07 -23.31
C GLN A 244 -26.85 -5.89 -24.69
N ARG A 245 -26.15 -4.76 -24.87
CA ARG A 245 -25.36 -4.52 -26.08
C ARG A 245 -23.99 -5.19 -25.98
N LEU A 246 -23.57 -5.87 -27.05
CA LEU A 246 -22.24 -6.43 -27.17
C LEU A 246 -21.19 -5.31 -27.32
N SER A 247 -20.34 -5.13 -26.34
CA SER A 247 -19.22 -4.18 -26.39
C SER A 247 -17.94 -4.85 -26.92
N PHE A 248 -17.02 -4.06 -27.48
CA PHE A 248 -15.69 -4.56 -27.83
C PHE A 248 -14.93 -5.05 -26.58
N THR A 249 -15.13 -4.39 -25.43
CA THR A 249 -14.52 -4.80 -24.16
C THR A 249 -14.95 -6.22 -23.77
N ALA A 250 -16.22 -6.58 -23.96
CA ALA A 250 -16.71 -7.93 -23.69
C ALA A 250 -16.07 -8.98 -24.61
N ILE A 251 -15.91 -8.67 -25.90
CA ILE A 251 -15.22 -9.55 -26.86
C ILE A 251 -13.75 -9.73 -26.45
N ILE A 252 -13.07 -8.63 -26.10
CA ILE A 252 -11.67 -8.66 -25.66
C ILE A 252 -11.56 -9.45 -24.35
N ALA A 253 -12.46 -9.25 -23.39
CA ALA A 253 -12.48 -10.00 -22.13
C ALA A 253 -12.63 -11.51 -22.37
N ARG A 254 -13.54 -11.90 -23.29
CA ARG A 254 -13.72 -13.31 -23.69
C ARG A 254 -12.47 -13.86 -24.37
N ALA A 255 -11.81 -13.08 -25.23
CA ALA A 255 -10.56 -13.48 -25.88
C ALA A 255 -9.42 -13.65 -24.85
N VAL A 256 -9.26 -12.72 -23.93
CA VAL A 256 -8.28 -12.82 -22.83
C VAL A 256 -8.56 -14.06 -21.97
N ALA A 257 -9.82 -14.29 -21.59
CA ALA A 257 -10.23 -15.45 -20.80
C ALA A 257 -9.93 -16.79 -21.50
N ALA A 258 -10.01 -16.82 -22.85
CA ALA A 258 -9.68 -18.02 -23.65
C ALA A 258 -8.17 -18.27 -23.79
N VAL A 259 -7.38 -17.18 -23.91
CA VAL A 259 -5.93 -17.26 -24.16
C VAL A 259 -5.12 -17.42 -22.87
N LEU A 260 -5.55 -16.76 -21.78
CA LEU A 260 -4.77 -16.69 -20.54
C LEU A 260 -4.42 -18.04 -19.91
N PRO A 261 -5.27 -19.10 -19.93
CA PRO A 261 -4.91 -20.43 -19.42
C PRO A 261 -3.69 -21.06 -20.09
N HIS A 262 -3.34 -20.65 -21.32
CA HIS A 262 -2.15 -21.11 -22.02
C HIS A 262 -0.88 -20.33 -21.62
N HIS A 263 -1.03 -19.27 -20.81
CA HIS A 263 0.05 -18.40 -20.37
C HIS A 263 0.06 -18.25 -18.82
N PRO A 264 0.36 -19.31 -18.06
CA PRO A 264 0.14 -19.35 -16.61
C PRO A 264 0.89 -18.28 -15.83
N TYR A 265 2.07 -17.85 -16.30
CA TYR A 265 2.83 -16.78 -15.63
C TYR A 265 2.19 -15.38 -15.75
N LEU A 266 1.28 -15.18 -16.72
CA LEU A 266 0.48 -13.95 -16.82
C LEU A 266 -0.74 -13.99 -15.92
N ASN A 267 -1.24 -15.20 -15.60
CA ASN A 267 -2.30 -15.43 -14.63
C ASN A 267 -1.70 -15.80 -13.26
N ALA A 268 -0.86 -14.93 -12.72
CA ALA A 268 -0.04 -15.22 -11.56
C ALA A 268 0.02 -14.04 -10.57
N SER A 269 0.50 -14.32 -9.38
CA SER A 269 0.79 -13.33 -8.34
C SER A 269 2.17 -13.60 -7.73
N LEU A 270 2.87 -12.52 -7.33
CA LEU A 270 4.11 -12.62 -6.56
C LEU A 270 3.83 -12.31 -5.09
N ASP A 271 4.01 -13.30 -4.22
CA ASP A 271 3.83 -13.19 -2.78
C ASP A 271 5.03 -13.74 -2.01
N ALA A 272 5.64 -12.94 -1.14
CA ALA A 272 6.74 -13.32 -0.27
C ALA A 272 7.86 -14.15 -0.98
N GLY A 273 8.23 -13.73 -2.20
CA GLY A 273 9.25 -14.42 -3.01
C GLY A 273 8.77 -15.71 -3.69
N ARG A 274 7.46 -16.01 -3.67
CA ARG A 274 6.84 -17.15 -4.35
C ARG A 274 5.97 -16.67 -5.49
N ILE A 275 6.06 -17.30 -6.65
CA ILE A 275 5.15 -17.10 -7.76
C ILE A 275 3.99 -18.08 -7.59
N ILE A 276 2.78 -17.55 -7.46
CA ILE A 276 1.53 -18.32 -7.36
C ILE A 276 0.89 -18.28 -8.75
N LEU A 277 0.76 -19.42 -9.39
CA LEU A 277 0.06 -19.60 -10.66
C LEU A 277 -1.39 -19.95 -10.37
N TRP A 278 -2.32 -19.18 -10.93
CA TRP A 278 -3.75 -19.38 -10.72
C TRP A 278 -4.34 -20.26 -11.83
N GLU A 279 -5.18 -21.23 -11.47
CA GLU A 279 -5.93 -22.05 -12.42
C GLU A 279 -7.13 -21.25 -12.97
N ASP A 280 -7.84 -20.57 -12.08
CA ASP A 280 -8.98 -19.75 -12.45
C ASP A 280 -8.56 -18.39 -12.99
N VAL A 281 -9.26 -17.92 -14.01
CA VAL A 281 -9.09 -16.59 -14.59
C VAL A 281 -10.16 -15.66 -14.04
N HIS A 282 -9.76 -14.77 -13.13
CA HIS A 282 -10.61 -13.73 -12.57
C HIS A 282 -10.24 -12.40 -13.21
N LEU A 283 -11.09 -11.92 -14.14
CA LEU A 283 -10.81 -10.72 -14.93
C LEU A 283 -11.30 -9.46 -14.22
N GLY A 284 -10.37 -8.61 -13.80
CA GLY A 284 -10.64 -7.24 -13.39
C GLY A 284 -10.91 -6.34 -14.60
N ILE A 285 -12.00 -5.57 -14.57
CA ILE A 285 -12.34 -4.60 -15.61
C ILE A 285 -12.21 -3.20 -15.03
N ALA A 286 -11.08 -2.53 -15.33
CA ALA A 286 -10.84 -1.18 -14.83
C ALA A 286 -11.89 -0.21 -15.36
N THR A 287 -12.65 0.39 -14.45
CA THR A 287 -13.78 1.27 -14.75
C THR A 287 -13.63 2.59 -14.03
N SER A 288 -13.64 3.68 -14.81
CA SER A 288 -13.61 5.03 -14.26
C SER A 288 -15.01 5.44 -13.78
N LEU A 289 -15.09 5.91 -12.56
CA LEU A 289 -16.20 6.67 -12.02
C LEU A 289 -15.82 8.16 -11.97
N GLU A 290 -16.78 9.03 -11.63
CA GLU A 290 -16.51 10.48 -11.58
C GLU A 290 -15.35 10.85 -10.65
N ASP A 291 -15.24 10.18 -9.49
CA ASP A 291 -14.30 10.54 -8.44
C ASP A 291 -13.04 9.64 -8.37
N TYR A 292 -13.14 8.38 -8.81
CA TYR A 292 -12.07 7.39 -8.68
C TYR A 292 -12.27 6.21 -9.65
N LEU A 293 -11.24 5.38 -9.80
CA LEU A 293 -11.27 4.16 -10.59
C LEU A 293 -11.55 2.96 -9.69
N ILE A 294 -12.40 2.05 -10.15
CA ILE A 294 -12.66 0.75 -9.52
C ILE A 294 -12.41 -0.38 -10.50
N VAL A 295 -12.21 -1.57 -9.97
CA VAL A 295 -11.93 -2.77 -10.77
C VAL A 295 -12.91 -3.89 -10.37
N PRO A 296 -14.16 -3.88 -10.90
CA PRO A 296 -15.05 -5.03 -10.75
C PRO A 296 -14.46 -6.28 -11.40
N VAL A 297 -14.77 -7.45 -10.83
CA VAL A 297 -14.13 -8.73 -11.19
C VAL A 297 -15.15 -9.72 -11.73
N ILE A 298 -14.94 -10.17 -12.97
CA ILE A 298 -15.64 -11.31 -13.57
C ILE A 298 -14.89 -12.58 -13.15
N ARG A 299 -15.54 -13.42 -12.34
CA ARG A 299 -14.90 -14.64 -11.82
C ARG A 299 -14.98 -15.78 -12.82
N GLU A 300 -13.98 -16.68 -12.79
CA GLU A 300 -13.94 -17.89 -13.62
C GLU A 300 -14.29 -17.63 -15.09
N ALA A 301 -13.74 -16.53 -15.62
CA ALA A 301 -14.06 -16.02 -16.96
C ALA A 301 -13.72 -17.05 -18.07
N GLN A 302 -12.76 -17.97 -17.83
CA GLN A 302 -12.38 -19.04 -18.73
C GLN A 302 -13.54 -20.02 -19.00
N THR A 303 -14.47 -20.20 -18.05
CA THR A 303 -15.60 -21.13 -18.17
C THR A 303 -16.82 -20.51 -18.83
N LYS A 304 -16.83 -19.18 -19.02
CA LYS A 304 -18.01 -18.40 -19.45
C LYS A 304 -18.04 -18.20 -20.95
N HIS A 305 -19.23 -18.36 -21.53
CA HIS A 305 -19.51 -17.98 -22.91
C HIS A 305 -19.62 -16.45 -23.04
N LEU A 306 -19.60 -15.96 -24.28
CA LEU A 306 -19.62 -14.51 -24.57
C LEU A 306 -20.84 -13.82 -23.96
N GLU A 307 -22.03 -14.42 -24.07
CA GLU A 307 -23.30 -13.89 -23.55
C GLU A 307 -23.25 -13.72 -22.03
N GLN A 308 -22.68 -14.70 -21.32
CA GLN A 308 -22.53 -14.65 -19.85
C GLN A 308 -21.60 -13.52 -19.43
N ILE A 309 -20.48 -13.33 -20.15
CA ILE A 309 -19.55 -12.21 -19.91
C ILE A 309 -20.23 -10.86 -20.18
N VAL A 310 -21.06 -10.77 -21.24
CA VAL A 310 -21.80 -9.54 -21.58
C VAL A 310 -22.77 -9.16 -20.46
N VAL A 311 -23.54 -10.12 -19.95
CA VAL A 311 -24.52 -9.89 -18.88
C VAL A 311 -23.81 -9.50 -17.59
N GLU A 312 -22.87 -10.32 -17.12
CA GLU A 312 -22.17 -10.08 -15.86
C GLU A 312 -21.38 -8.77 -15.87
N MET A 313 -20.71 -8.46 -16.99
CA MET A 313 -20.02 -7.17 -17.15
C MET A 313 -21.01 -5.99 -17.06
N ALA A 314 -22.18 -6.06 -17.73
CA ALA A 314 -23.17 -5.00 -17.70
C ALA A 314 -23.71 -4.80 -16.28
N GLU A 315 -24.03 -5.88 -15.55
CA GLU A 315 -24.50 -5.84 -14.16
C GLU A 315 -23.46 -5.26 -13.21
N LEU A 316 -22.20 -5.70 -13.33
CA LEU A 316 -21.09 -5.17 -12.52
C LEU A 316 -20.89 -3.68 -12.76
N LEU A 317 -20.92 -3.24 -14.02
CA LEU A 317 -20.76 -1.82 -14.39
C LEU A 317 -21.93 -0.95 -13.88
N GLU A 318 -23.16 -1.46 -13.92
CA GLU A 318 -24.33 -0.74 -13.39
C GLU A 318 -24.26 -0.61 -11.87
N ARG A 319 -23.91 -1.71 -11.16
CA ARG A 319 -23.68 -1.66 -9.70
C ARG A 319 -22.50 -0.78 -9.32
N ALA A 320 -21.47 -0.73 -10.16
CA ALA A 320 -20.35 0.20 -10.00
C ALA A 320 -20.81 1.66 -10.02
N ARG A 321 -21.58 2.05 -11.05
CA ARG A 321 -22.10 3.42 -11.22
C ARG A 321 -23.04 3.83 -10.08
N THR A 322 -23.83 2.89 -9.60
CA THR A 322 -24.77 3.11 -8.48
C THR A 322 -24.14 2.92 -7.10
N ARG A 323 -22.82 2.69 -7.03
CA ARG A 323 -22.05 2.47 -5.77
C ARG A 323 -22.58 1.31 -4.92
N ARG A 324 -23.07 0.24 -5.58
CA ARG A 324 -23.64 -0.95 -4.93
C ARG A 324 -22.78 -2.21 -5.07
N LEU A 325 -21.54 -2.08 -5.55
CA LEU A 325 -20.61 -3.21 -5.58
C LEU A 325 -20.23 -3.63 -4.17
N ALA A 326 -20.27 -4.92 -3.90
CA ALA A 326 -19.72 -5.50 -2.68
C ALA A 326 -18.18 -5.47 -2.73
N PRO A 327 -17.48 -5.35 -1.59
CA PRO A 327 -16.01 -5.41 -1.56
C PRO A 327 -15.43 -6.68 -2.20
N THR A 328 -16.13 -7.80 -2.08
CA THR A 328 -15.76 -9.08 -2.70
C THR A 328 -15.80 -9.05 -4.23
N GLU A 329 -16.60 -8.16 -4.83
CA GLU A 329 -16.69 -8.00 -6.28
C GLU A 329 -15.61 -7.09 -6.87
N MET A 330 -14.84 -6.42 -6.01
CA MET A 330 -13.74 -5.51 -6.36
C MET A 330 -12.36 -6.05 -5.94
N SER A 331 -12.28 -7.34 -5.58
CA SER A 331 -11.05 -7.97 -5.09
C SER A 331 -10.86 -9.35 -5.67
N GLY A 332 -9.61 -9.83 -5.68
CA GLY A 332 -9.26 -11.18 -6.11
C GLY A 332 -9.25 -11.37 -7.62
N SER A 333 -9.02 -10.31 -8.40
CA SER A 333 -8.66 -10.41 -9.82
C SER A 333 -7.28 -11.03 -9.97
N THR A 334 -7.10 -11.84 -11.01
CA THR A 334 -5.82 -12.46 -11.37
C THR A 334 -5.17 -11.79 -12.57
N PHE A 335 -5.95 -11.04 -13.34
CA PHE A 335 -5.52 -10.24 -14.49
C PHE A 335 -6.49 -9.09 -14.71
N THR A 336 -6.00 -7.90 -15.01
CA THR A 336 -6.83 -6.71 -15.22
C THR A 336 -6.79 -6.25 -16.69
N ILE A 337 -7.95 -5.81 -17.20
CA ILE A 337 -8.12 -5.14 -18.49
C ILE A 337 -8.51 -3.68 -18.22
N SER A 338 -7.75 -2.75 -18.78
CA SER A 338 -8.03 -1.30 -18.74
C SER A 338 -8.28 -0.78 -20.13
N ASN A 339 -9.48 -0.24 -20.39
CA ASN A 339 -9.87 0.26 -21.71
C ASN A 339 -10.12 1.77 -21.68
N LEU A 340 -9.27 2.52 -22.39
CA LEU A 340 -9.42 3.98 -22.60
C LEU A 340 -9.73 4.34 -24.06
N GLY A 341 -9.98 3.35 -24.92
CA GLY A 341 -10.29 3.56 -26.31
C GLY A 341 -11.55 4.39 -26.54
N MET A 342 -12.55 4.27 -25.65
CA MET A 342 -13.77 5.09 -25.68
C MET A 342 -13.53 6.57 -25.40
N LEU A 343 -12.37 6.92 -24.83
CA LEU A 343 -11.95 8.30 -24.56
C LEU A 343 -10.99 8.85 -25.62
N GLY A 344 -10.78 8.12 -26.72
CA GLY A 344 -9.94 8.54 -27.83
C GLY A 344 -8.44 8.28 -27.65
N ILE A 345 -8.05 7.45 -26.68
CA ILE A 345 -6.64 7.12 -26.41
C ILE A 345 -6.23 5.94 -27.30
N GLU A 346 -5.22 6.14 -28.14
CA GLU A 346 -4.72 5.09 -29.04
C GLU A 346 -3.86 4.04 -28.32
N SER A 347 -3.04 4.49 -27.36
CA SER A 347 -2.20 3.60 -26.54
C SER A 347 -1.81 4.27 -25.23
N PHE A 348 -1.64 3.49 -24.18
CA PHE A 348 -1.15 3.95 -22.87
C PHE A 348 -0.52 2.79 -22.11
N THR A 349 0.33 3.11 -21.15
CA THR A 349 0.93 2.15 -20.22
C THR A 349 0.13 2.15 -18.92
N ALA A 350 -0.44 1.01 -18.55
CA ALA A 350 -1.15 0.84 -17.29
C ALA A 350 -0.20 0.38 -16.18
N ILE A 351 -0.43 0.85 -14.96
CA ILE A 351 0.24 0.33 -13.76
C ILE A 351 -0.45 -0.97 -13.35
N ILE A 352 0.34 -2.00 -13.06
CA ILE A 352 -0.19 -3.31 -12.64
C ILE A 352 -0.96 -3.16 -11.33
N ASN A 353 -2.12 -3.82 -11.25
CA ASN A 353 -2.95 -3.84 -10.05
C ASN A 353 -2.47 -4.96 -9.10
N PRO A 354 -1.78 -4.66 -7.99
CA PRO A 354 -1.27 -5.71 -7.10
C PRO A 354 -2.42 -6.55 -6.51
N PRO A 355 -2.25 -7.86 -6.33
CA PRO A 355 -1.03 -8.67 -6.49
C PRO A 355 -0.86 -9.32 -7.88
N GLU A 356 -1.56 -8.87 -8.91
CA GLU A 356 -1.49 -9.40 -10.27
C GLU A 356 -0.08 -9.24 -10.88
N ALA A 357 0.28 -10.15 -11.80
CA ALA A 357 1.55 -10.10 -12.52
C ALA A 357 1.49 -9.27 -13.81
N ALA A 358 0.27 -8.97 -14.32
CA ALA A 358 0.10 -8.28 -15.59
C ALA A 358 -1.22 -7.50 -15.69
N ILE A 359 -1.23 -6.50 -16.58
CA ILE A 359 -2.41 -5.72 -16.95
C ILE A 359 -2.40 -5.43 -18.46
N LEU A 360 -3.56 -5.55 -19.10
CA LEU A 360 -3.75 -5.25 -20.50
C LEU A 360 -4.42 -3.88 -20.67
N ALA A 361 -3.74 -2.94 -21.32
CA ALA A 361 -4.29 -1.67 -21.75
C ALA A 361 -4.81 -1.79 -23.18
N VAL A 362 -6.05 -1.33 -23.39
CA VAL A 362 -6.77 -1.38 -24.67
C VAL A 362 -6.98 0.03 -25.19
N GLY A 363 -6.46 0.28 -26.39
CA GLY A 363 -6.57 1.55 -27.09
C GLY A 363 -7.81 1.66 -27.96
N GLN A 364 -7.95 2.81 -28.58
CA GLN A 364 -9.01 3.13 -29.54
C GLN A 364 -8.85 2.28 -30.82
N ILE A 365 -9.99 1.90 -31.42
CA ILE A 365 -10.03 1.37 -32.78
C ILE A 365 -10.05 2.54 -33.74
N VAL A 366 -9.04 2.64 -34.61
CA VAL A 366 -8.85 3.75 -35.56
C VAL A 366 -8.64 3.20 -36.96
N ASP A 367 -9.36 3.75 -37.96
CA ASP A 367 -9.14 3.43 -39.36
C ASP A 367 -7.74 3.90 -39.80
N THR A 368 -6.86 2.94 -40.04
CA THR A 368 -5.44 3.18 -40.31
C THR A 368 -5.07 2.63 -41.69
N PRO A 369 -4.31 3.36 -42.49
CA PRO A 369 -3.74 2.85 -43.72
C PRO A 369 -2.73 1.74 -43.43
N VAL A 370 -2.95 0.54 -43.97
CA VAL A 370 -2.05 -0.60 -43.83
C VAL A 370 -1.70 -1.19 -45.22
N GLY A 371 -0.47 -1.64 -45.35
CA GLY A 371 -0.05 -2.37 -46.57
C GLY A 371 -0.68 -3.77 -46.59
N SER A 372 -1.37 -4.12 -47.67
CA SER A 372 -1.98 -5.44 -47.85
C SER A 372 -1.83 -5.88 -49.29
N GLY A 373 -1.07 -6.94 -49.56
CA GLY A 373 -0.91 -7.49 -50.92
C GLY A 373 -0.34 -6.50 -51.96
N GLY A 374 0.56 -5.60 -51.54
CA GLY A 374 1.14 -4.56 -52.43
C GLY A 374 0.30 -3.30 -52.58
N ASN A 375 -0.89 -3.25 -51.97
CA ASN A 375 -1.80 -2.08 -51.97
C ASN A 375 -1.91 -1.49 -50.58
N VAL A 376 -2.45 -0.28 -50.46
CA VAL A 376 -2.81 0.34 -49.20
C VAL A 376 -4.32 0.20 -48.98
N ALA A 377 -4.70 -0.36 -47.85
CA ALA A 377 -6.11 -0.48 -47.45
C ALA A 377 -6.33 0.22 -46.09
N LEU A 378 -7.49 0.84 -45.88
CA LEU A 378 -7.92 1.31 -44.58
C LEU A 378 -8.46 0.12 -43.79
N ARG A 379 -7.95 -0.07 -42.56
CA ARG A 379 -8.40 -1.11 -41.65
C ARG A 379 -8.61 -0.56 -40.24
N PRO A 380 -9.62 -1.03 -39.51
CA PRO A 380 -9.82 -0.66 -38.11
C PRO A 380 -8.72 -1.31 -37.27
N MET A 381 -7.71 -0.55 -36.90
CA MET A 381 -6.58 -1.01 -36.10
C MET A 381 -6.74 -0.62 -34.64
N MET A 382 -6.35 -1.51 -33.73
CA MET A 382 -6.36 -1.27 -32.31
C MET A 382 -4.98 -1.58 -31.72
N THR A 383 -4.49 -0.74 -30.81
CA THR A 383 -3.26 -1.02 -30.07
C THR A 383 -3.59 -1.69 -28.75
N LEU A 384 -2.97 -2.85 -28.50
CA LEU A 384 -2.93 -3.50 -27.21
C LEU A 384 -1.56 -3.25 -26.56
N THR A 385 -1.55 -2.88 -25.29
CA THR A 385 -0.34 -2.65 -24.52
C THR A 385 -0.40 -3.49 -23.24
N LEU A 386 0.51 -4.42 -23.10
CA LEU A 386 0.63 -5.30 -21.94
C LEU A 386 1.75 -4.78 -21.03
N SER A 387 1.44 -4.49 -19.78
CA SER A 387 2.44 -4.25 -18.74
C SER A 387 2.58 -5.50 -17.88
N VAL A 388 3.81 -5.98 -17.66
CA VAL A 388 4.11 -7.17 -16.87
C VAL A 388 5.14 -6.86 -15.78
N ASP A 389 5.02 -7.55 -14.66
CA ASP A 389 6.07 -7.58 -13.63
C ASP A 389 7.20 -8.50 -14.10
N HIS A 390 8.37 -7.91 -14.42
CA HIS A 390 9.49 -8.66 -14.98
C HIS A 390 10.13 -9.66 -14.00
N ARG A 391 9.73 -9.64 -12.74
CA ARG A 391 10.11 -10.66 -11.75
C ARG A 391 9.33 -11.97 -11.95
N VAL A 392 8.18 -11.92 -12.62
CA VAL A 392 7.28 -13.05 -12.85
C VAL A 392 7.24 -13.45 -14.32
N VAL A 393 7.17 -12.46 -15.22
CA VAL A 393 7.00 -12.67 -16.67
C VAL A 393 8.15 -12.05 -17.43
N ASP A 394 8.79 -12.83 -18.30
CA ASP A 394 9.78 -12.31 -19.24
C ASP A 394 9.14 -11.67 -20.49
N GLY A 395 9.95 -10.91 -21.24
CA GLY A 395 9.48 -10.25 -22.46
C GLY A 395 8.95 -11.23 -23.52
N ALA A 396 9.54 -12.43 -23.63
CA ALA A 396 9.12 -13.45 -24.59
C ALA A 396 7.77 -14.08 -24.21
N GLY A 397 7.53 -14.29 -22.91
CA GLY A 397 6.24 -14.77 -22.39
C GLY A 397 5.11 -13.77 -22.69
N GLY A 398 5.34 -12.50 -22.38
CA GLY A 398 4.38 -11.43 -22.71
C GLY A 398 4.13 -11.28 -24.23
N ALA A 399 5.18 -11.39 -25.04
CA ALA A 399 5.05 -11.30 -26.49
C ALA A 399 4.24 -12.47 -27.08
N ARG A 400 4.45 -13.71 -26.61
CA ARG A 400 3.65 -14.87 -27.02
C ARG A 400 2.17 -14.71 -26.69
N PHE A 401 1.85 -14.26 -25.48
CA PHE A 401 0.48 -13.98 -25.10
C PHE A 401 -0.18 -12.92 -26.01
N LEU A 402 0.52 -11.83 -26.27
CA LEU A 402 -0.01 -10.79 -27.17
C LEU A 402 -0.19 -11.31 -28.60
N ALA A 403 0.69 -12.19 -29.08
CA ALA A 403 0.57 -12.81 -30.40
C ALA A 403 -0.67 -13.71 -30.50
N ASP A 404 -0.91 -14.55 -29.47
CA ASP A 404 -2.07 -15.43 -29.41
C ASP A 404 -3.38 -14.64 -29.25
N LEU A 405 -3.37 -13.59 -28.42
CA LEU A 405 -4.50 -12.70 -28.26
C LEU A 405 -4.82 -11.94 -29.57
N LYS A 406 -3.78 -11.48 -30.29
CA LYS A 406 -3.91 -10.89 -31.62
C LYS A 406 -4.56 -11.88 -32.59
N ALA A 407 -4.02 -13.12 -32.68
CA ALA A 407 -4.56 -14.13 -33.55
C ALA A 407 -6.04 -14.45 -33.25
N MET A 408 -6.40 -14.49 -31.96
CA MET A 408 -7.79 -14.70 -31.52
C MET A 408 -8.71 -13.53 -31.92
N LEU A 409 -8.28 -12.28 -31.78
CA LEU A 409 -9.08 -11.10 -32.13
C LEU A 409 -9.14 -10.89 -33.66
N GLU A 410 -8.13 -11.28 -34.42
CA GLU A 410 -8.15 -11.26 -35.88
C GLU A 410 -8.96 -12.41 -36.47
N ASN A 411 -9.23 -13.50 -35.69
CA ASN A 411 -10.08 -14.64 -36.05
C ASN A 411 -11.08 -14.96 -34.93
N PRO A 412 -12.04 -14.08 -34.64
CA PRO A 412 -12.85 -14.15 -33.40
C PRO A 412 -13.95 -15.22 -33.44
N TYR A 413 -14.10 -15.97 -34.53
CA TYR A 413 -15.15 -17.00 -34.67
C TYR A 413 -15.01 -18.18 -33.71
N LEU A 414 -13.83 -18.32 -33.08
CA LEU A 414 -13.57 -19.31 -32.02
C LEU A 414 -14.07 -18.86 -30.63
N LEU A 415 -14.60 -17.63 -30.51
CA LEU A 415 -15.04 -17.07 -29.24
C LEU A 415 -16.54 -17.28 -28.95
N ILE A 416 -17.30 -17.70 -29.98
CA ILE A 416 -18.75 -17.91 -29.94
C ILE A 416 -19.10 -19.39 -30.00
#